data_9a7a95130c06ba9daab9ab19cf022e88
#
_entry.id   9a7a95130c06ba9daab9ab19cf022e88
#
_cell.length_a   1.000
_cell.length_b   1.000
_cell.length_c   1.000
_cell.angle_alpha   90.00
_cell.angle_beta   90.00
_cell.angle_gamma   90.00
#
_symmetry.space_group_name_H-M   'P 1'
#
loop_
_entity.id
_entity.type
_entity.pdbx_description
1 polymer ?
#
loop_
_entity_poly.entity_id
_entity_poly.type
_entity_poly.pdbx_seq_one_letter_code
_entity_poly.pdbx_strand_id
1 'polypeptide(L)'
;MPTPDSIKYSNTPTATENVWGAGLKDAKRQSRSTAYADVAQSVTGVILGLFLFCHMAFTSSVQISKDLFANLINTSGGMFIAGEEMMWLHVAFVGFITLCVVIHAFCALRRFPTSYHQLRDIQAHYKMLRHEDTTLWMVQLVTAFLLFIFVFPHLVSMLTNPHGFDVNLIGVHTYHTGMLWTFAFLVVTELHGMIGLYRLAVKWDIFTKNPETDIIDQRNSDRAGLRKTMLFIALLMIICGTLTAWKNYSIGAEQVEAGQEATRYVITEGNNWYK
;
A
#
# COMPACT_ATOMS: atom_id res chain seq x y z
N MET A 1 -21.67 -70.90 -1.25
CA MET A 1 -21.45 -69.55 -1.78
C MET A 1 -22.52 -68.63 -1.23
N PRO A 2 -22.22 -67.64 -0.45
CA PRO A 2 -23.19 -66.67 0.01
C PRO A 2 -23.59 -65.75 -1.12
N THR A 3 -24.86 -65.42 -1.18
CA THR A 3 -25.50 -64.55 -2.18
C THR A 3 -25.03 -63.11 -2.07
N PRO A 4 -24.97 -62.31 -3.12
CA PRO A 4 -24.41 -60.95 -3.15
C PRO A 4 -25.23 -59.88 -2.38
N ASP A 5 -26.40 -60.20 -1.81
CA ASP A 5 -27.37 -59.24 -1.30
C ASP A 5 -27.27 -58.90 0.20
N SER A 6 -26.14 -59.23 0.87
CA SER A 6 -25.97 -58.99 2.28
C SER A 6 -25.02 -57.83 2.65
N ILE A 7 -24.58 -57.02 1.69
CA ILE A 7 -23.86 -55.81 2.06
C ILE A 7 -24.88 -54.72 2.43
N LYS A 8 -25.31 -54.74 3.70
CA LYS A 8 -25.96 -53.58 4.30
C LYS A 8 -24.90 -52.47 4.34
N TYR A 9 -25.01 -51.55 3.42
CA TYR A 9 -24.32 -50.27 3.57
C TYR A 9 -24.76 -49.66 4.92
N SER A 10 -23.83 -49.63 5.85
CA SER A 10 -24.02 -48.88 7.10
C SER A 10 -24.35 -47.45 6.73
N ASN A 11 -25.50 -46.94 7.17
CA ASN A 11 -25.87 -45.54 7.06
C ASN A 11 -25.02 -44.62 8.00
N THR A 12 -23.79 -45.03 8.31
CA THR A 12 -22.84 -44.14 8.96
C THR A 12 -22.40 -43.14 7.91
N PRO A 13 -22.64 -41.84 8.10
CA PRO A 13 -22.18 -40.79 7.18
C PRO A 13 -20.69 -40.95 6.96
N THR A 14 -20.27 -40.93 5.71
CA THR A 14 -18.83 -40.90 5.41
C THR A 14 -18.18 -39.68 6.10
N ALA A 15 -16.89 -39.76 6.39
CA ALA A 15 -16.18 -38.63 7.02
C ALA A 15 -16.39 -37.31 6.25
N THR A 16 -16.54 -37.39 4.93
CA THR A 16 -16.89 -36.27 4.06
C THR A 16 -18.31 -35.74 4.29
N GLU A 17 -19.32 -36.65 4.46
CA GLU A 17 -20.70 -36.24 4.76
C GLU A 17 -20.81 -35.61 6.15
N ASN A 18 -20.06 -36.08 7.13
CA ASN A 18 -20.01 -35.46 8.46
C ASN A 18 -19.38 -34.05 8.42
N VAL A 19 -18.31 -33.86 7.65
CA VAL A 19 -17.66 -32.56 7.49
C VAL A 19 -18.60 -31.59 6.76
N TRP A 20 -19.21 -32.01 5.66
CA TRP A 20 -20.17 -31.18 4.90
C TRP A 20 -21.52 -31.01 5.61
N GLY A 21 -22.03 -32.05 6.21
CA GLY A 21 -23.31 -32.03 6.91
C GLY A 21 -23.29 -31.21 8.20
N ALA A 22 -22.21 -31.25 8.97
CA ALA A 22 -22.05 -30.41 10.16
C ALA A 22 -21.94 -28.93 9.78
N GLY A 23 -21.22 -28.62 8.70
CA GLY A 23 -21.10 -27.25 8.19
C GLY A 23 -22.39 -26.70 7.59
N LEU A 24 -23.26 -27.55 7.02
CA LEU A 24 -24.52 -27.13 6.39
C LEU A 24 -25.70 -27.03 7.36
N LYS A 25 -25.74 -27.87 8.41
CA LYS A 25 -26.82 -27.82 9.42
C LYS A 25 -26.72 -26.62 10.34
N ASP A 26 -25.53 -26.15 10.64
CA ASP A 26 -25.27 -24.93 11.41
C ASP A 26 -24.92 -23.72 10.54
N ALA A 27 -25.05 -23.81 9.22
CA ALA A 27 -24.94 -22.68 8.33
C ALA A 27 -26.13 -21.70 8.52
N LYS A 28 -26.30 -21.20 9.74
CA LYS A 28 -26.83 -19.88 9.99
C LYS A 28 -26.10 -18.96 9.02
N ARG A 29 -26.80 -18.63 7.89
CA ARG A 29 -26.49 -17.56 6.93
C ARG A 29 -25.08 -17.01 7.11
N GLN A 30 -24.10 -17.66 6.47
CA GLN A 30 -22.71 -17.19 6.56
C GLN A 30 -22.72 -15.69 6.29
N SER A 31 -22.27 -14.91 7.26
CA SER A 31 -22.28 -13.47 7.18
C SER A 31 -21.45 -13.05 5.95
N ARG A 32 -22.05 -12.31 5.03
CA ARG A 32 -21.35 -11.75 3.86
C ARG A 32 -20.32 -10.67 4.27
N SER A 33 -20.19 -10.38 5.55
CA SER A 33 -19.29 -9.35 6.08
C SER A 33 -17.82 -9.56 5.66
N THR A 34 -17.37 -10.82 5.64
CA THR A 34 -16.01 -11.16 5.18
C THR A 34 -15.78 -10.84 3.70
N ALA A 35 -16.78 -11.08 2.85
CA ALA A 35 -16.71 -10.75 1.43
C ALA A 35 -16.71 -9.23 1.21
N TYR A 36 -17.56 -8.48 1.93
CA TYR A 36 -17.55 -7.01 1.86
C TYR A 36 -16.22 -6.42 2.35
N ALA A 37 -15.65 -6.95 3.44
CA ALA A 37 -14.34 -6.51 3.91
C ALA A 37 -13.22 -6.83 2.90
N ASP A 38 -13.32 -7.92 2.15
CA ASP A 38 -12.39 -8.27 1.07
C ASP A 38 -12.47 -7.30 -0.11
N VAL A 39 -13.67 -6.90 -0.50
CA VAL A 39 -13.88 -5.90 -1.55
C VAL A 39 -13.39 -4.54 -1.07
N ALA A 40 -13.77 -4.11 0.13
CA ALA A 40 -13.33 -2.84 0.72
C ALA A 40 -11.80 -2.76 0.79
N GLN A 41 -11.12 -3.82 1.26
CA GLN A 41 -9.66 -3.89 1.28
C GLN A 41 -9.05 -3.79 -0.12
N SER A 42 -9.68 -4.41 -1.12
CA SER A 42 -9.19 -4.38 -2.51
C SER A 42 -9.36 -2.98 -3.11
N VAL A 43 -10.53 -2.36 -2.95
CA VAL A 43 -10.82 -1.02 -3.49
C VAL A 43 -9.91 0.03 -2.85
N THR A 44 -9.82 0.04 -1.52
CA THR A 44 -8.91 0.96 -0.82
C THR A 44 -7.46 0.71 -1.17
N GLY A 45 -7.06 -0.56 -1.38
CA GLY A 45 -5.72 -0.91 -1.85
C GLY A 45 -5.39 -0.34 -3.24
N VAL A 46 -6.36 -0.37 -4.19
CA VAL A 46 -6.19 0.29 -5.51
C VAL A 46 -6.06 1.80 -5.36
N ILE A 47 -6.95 2.42 -4.59
CA ILE A 47 -6.92 3.88 -4.37
C ILE A 47 -5.58 4.31 -3.77
N LEU A 48 -5.10 3.61 -2.73
CA LEU A 48 -3.82 3.90 -2.09
C LEU A 48 -2.63 3.64 -3.01
N GLY A 49 -2.68 2.59 -3.84
CA GLY A 49 -1.64 2.31 -4.82
C GLY A 49 -1.55 3.40 -5.90
N LEU A 50 -2.69 3.84 -6.46
CA LEU A 50 -2.74 4.94 -7.42
C LEU A 50 -2.28 6.27 -6.78
N PHE A 51 -2.72 6.51 -5.54
CA PHE A 51 -2.24 7.66 -4.77
C PHE A 51 -0.72 7.61 -4.59
N LEU A 52 -0.14 6.45 -4.27
CA LEU A 52 1.30 6.29 -4.09
C LEU A 52 2.06 6.69 -5.36
N PHE A 53 1.65 6.22 -6.55
CA PHE A 53 2.25 6.62 -7.83
C PHE A 53 2.17 8.14 -8.06
N CYS A 54 0.99 8.73 -7.88
CA CYS A 54 0.81 10.17 -8.04
C CYS A 54 1.63 10.95 -7.01
N HIS A 55 1.66 10.50 -5.76
CA HIS A 55 2.42 11.12 -4.67
C HIS A 55 3.93 11.09 -4.96
N MET A 56 4.46 9.96 -5.41
CA MET A 56 5.86 9.84 -5.78
C MET A 56 6.23 10.72 -6.96
N ALA A 57 5.40 10.78 -8.00
CA ALA A 57 5.61 11.70 -9.13
C ALA A 57 5.57 13.17 -8.69
N PHE A 58 4.60 13.52 -7.85
CA PHE A 58 4.43 14.85 -7.29
C PHE A 58 5.65 15.27 -6.46
N THR A 59 6.07 14.47 -5.49
CA THR A 59 7.21 14.80 -4.63
C THR A 59 8.52 14.78 -5.37
N SER A 60 8.69 13.90 -6.37
CA SER A 60 9.91 13.80 -7.18
C SER A 60 10.09 15.00 -8.14
N SER A 61 9.06 15.82 -8.36
CA SER A 61 9.17 17.02 -9.17
C SER A 61 10.20 18.04 -8.64
N VAL A 62 10.53 17.98 -7.34
CA VAL A 62 11.60 18.78 -6.71
C VAL A 62 12.98 18.49 -7.32
N GLN A 63 13.18 17.31 -7.93
CA GLN A 63 14.38 16.96 -8.65
C GLN A 63 14.56 17.79 -9.93
N ILE A 64 13.45 18.18 -10.57
CA ILE A 64 13.46 18.98 -11.79
C ILE A 64 13.71 20.44 -11.41
N SER A 65 12.87 21.01 -10.53
CA SER A 65 13.11 22.34 -9.96
C SER A 65 12.27 22.57 -8.70
N LYS A 66 12.76 23.45 -7.81
CA LYS A 66 12.00 23.93 -6.64
C LYS A 66 10.73 24.68 -7.07
N ASP A 67 10.81 25.47 -8.17
CA ASP A 67 9.67 26.21 -8.72
C ASP A 67 8.56 25.30 -9.23
N LEU A 68 8.91 24.21 -9.95
CA LEU A 68 7.93 23.24 -10.41
C LEU A 68 7.20 22.59 -9.23
N PHE A 69 7.97 22.16 -8.23
CA PHE A 69 7.37 21.54 -7.04
C PHE A 69 6.47 22.51 -6.28
N ALA A 70 6.91 23.79 -6.11
CA ALA A 70 6.10 24.82 -5.48
C ALA A 70 4.80 25.11 -6.26
N ASN A 71 4.85 25.19 -7.58
CA ASN A 71 3.66 25.38 -8.43
C ASN A 71 2.69 24.18 -8.29
N LEU A 72 3.19 22.96 -8.22
CA LEU A 72 2.36 21.78 -8.01
C LEU A 72 1.72 21.77 -6.61
N ILE A 73 2.44 22.21 -5.57
CA ILE A 73 1.89 22.40 -4.23
C ILE A 73 0.73 23.41 -4.28
N ASN A 74 0.95 24.59 -4.89
CA ASN A 74 -0.06 25.62 -5.03
C ASN A 74 -1.28 25.13 -5.82
N THR A 75 -1.05 24.35 -6.90
CA THR A 75 -2.12 23.73 -7.67
C THR A 75 -2.94 22.77 -6.82
N SER A 76 -2.28 21.90 -6.05
CA SER A 76 -2.96 20.96 -5.15
C SER A 76 -3.71 21.65 -4.01
N GLY A 77 -3.24 22.82 -3.59
CA GLY A 77 -3.90 23.70 -2.63
C GLY A 77 -5.08 24.50 -3.19
N GLY A 78 -5.41 24.35 -4.48
CA GLY A 78 -6.57 24.98 -5.10
C GLY A 78 -6.35 26.41 -5.60
N MET A 79 -5.11 26.87 -5.72
CA MET A 79 -4.74 28.21 -6.24
C MET A 79 -5.42 28.52 -7.59
N PHE A 80 -5.58 27.51 -8.45
CA PHE A 80 -6.22 27.64 -9.77
C PHE A 80 -7.74 27.90 -9.70
N ILE A 81 -8.39 27.64 -8.56
CA ILE A 81 -9.83 27.83 -8.36
C ILE A 81 -10.11 29.21 -7.74
N ALA A 82 -9.38 29.54 -6.69
CA ALA A 82 -9.65 30.72 -5.86
C ALA A 82 -8.64 31.87 -6.03
N GLY A 83 -7.50 31.64 -6.71
CA GLY A 83 -6.39 32.59 -6.75
C GLY A 83 -5.59 32.66 -5.43
N GLU A 84 -5.97 31.86 -4.44
CA GLU A 84 -5.33 31.73 -3.14
C GLU A 84 -5.32 30.27 -2.68
N GLU A 85 -4.44 29.91 -1.73
CA GLU A 85 -4.38 28.58 -1.15
C GLU A 85 -5.62 28.28 -0.31
N MET A 86 -6.39 27.27 -0.71
CA MET A 86 -7.53 26.75 0.06
C MET A 86 -7.08 25.63 0.99
N MET A 87 -6.62 25.97 2.17
CA MET A 87 -6.12 25.03 3.18
C MET A 87 -7.09 23.86 3.47
N TRP A 88 -8.39 24.12 3.50
CA TRP A 88 -9.40 23.09 3.75
C TRP A 88 -9.43 22.00 2.67
N LEU A 89 -9.11 22.35 1.41
CA LEU A 89 -9.06 21.38 0.30
C LEU A 89 -7.95 20.35 0.56
N HIS A 90 -6.80 20.84 1.01
CA HIS A 90 -5.67 19.99 1.36
C HIS A 90 -5.98 19.05 2.53
N VAL A 91 -6.54 19.61 3.63
CA VAL A 91 -6.97 18.83 4.79
C VAL A 91 -8.04 17.80 4.42
N ALA A 92 -9.00 18.15 3.57
CA ALA A 92 -10.03 17.23 3.10
C ALA A 92 -9.43 16.08 2.29
N PHE A 93 -8.48 16.37 1.39
CA PHE A 93 -7.80 15.35 0.60
C PHE A 93 -6.96 14.41 1.48
N VAL A 94 -6.14 14.94 2.38
CA VAL A 94 -5.36 14.14 3.33
C VAL A 94 -6.29 13.33 4.25
N GLY A 95 -7.40 13.90 4.70
CA GLY A 95 -8.43 13.22 5.48
C GLY A 95 -9.05 12.04 4.72
N PHE A 96 -9.34 12.22 3.43
CA PHE A 96 -9.83 11.13 2.57
C PHE A 96 -8.82 9.99 2.45
N ILE A 97 -7.54 10.29 2.19
CA ILE A 97 -6.47 9.28 2.13
C ILE A 97 -6.31 8.58 3.48
N THR A 98 -6.35 9.34 4.59
CA THR A 98 -6.30 8.78 5.95
C THR A 98 -7.47 7.82 6.20
N LEU A 99 -8.67 8.16 5.78
CA LEU A 99 -9.83 7.26 5.88
C LEU A 99 -9.63 5.99 5.06
N CYS A 100 -9.09 6.08 3.85
CA CYS A 100 -8.74 4.91 3.04
C CYS A 100 -7.71 4.03 3.73
N VAL A 101 -6.66 4.61 4.34
CA VAL A 101 -5.65 3.87 5.12
C VAL A 101 -6.29 3.14 6.30
N VAL A 102 -7.16 3.81 7.06
CA VAL A 102 -7.84 3.22 8.23
C VAL A 102 -8.73 2.05 7.81
N ILE A 103 -9.55 2.23 6.77
CA ILE A 103 -10.42 1.16 6.26
C ILE A 103 -9.58 -0.01 5.75
N HIS A 104 -8.52 0.27 4.98
CA HIS A 104 -7.61 -0.74 4.44
C HIS A 104 -6.95 -1.55 5.55
N ALA A 105 -6.38 -0.89 6.55
CA ALA A 105 -5.73 -1.51 7.68
C ALA A 105 -6.70 -2.33 8.51
N PHE A 106 -7.89 -1.79 8.84
CA PHE A 106 -8.92 -2.50 9.59
C PHE A 106 -9.37 -3.79 8.88
N CYS A 107 -9.61 -3.71 7.57
CA CYS A 107 -9.96 -4.88 6.76
C CYS A 107 -8.81 -5.89 6.68
N ALA A 108 -7.54 -5.43 6.70
CA ALA A 108 -6.36 -6.30 6.66
C ALA A 108 -6.10 -7.01 7.99
N LEU A 109 -6.35 -6.35 9.13
CA LEU A 109 -6.10 -6.90 10.48
C LEU A 109 -6.78 -8.24 10.74
N ARG A 110 -7.93 -8.49 10.14
CA ARG A 110 -8.63 -9.79 10.26
C ARG A 110 -7.83 -10.99 9.72
N ARG A 111 -6.79 -10.74 8.92
CA ARG A 111 -5.92 -11.77 8.33
C ARG A 111 -4.61 -11.96 9.10
N PHE A 112 -4.38 -11.16 10.12
CA PHE A 112 -3.20 -11.27 10.94
C PHE A 112 -3.31 -12.44 11.92
N PRO A 113 -2.19 -13.12 12.23
CA PRO A 113 -2.19 -14.15 13.25
C PRO A 113 -2.52 -13.53 14.60
N THR A 114 -3.54 -14.05 15.27
CA THR A 114 -4.00 -13.58 16.59
C THR A 114 -3.40 -14.37 17.74
N SER A 115 -2.68 -15.48 17.44
CA SER A 115 -2.05 -16.32 18.45
C SER A 115 -0.63 -16.75 18.02
N TYR A 116 0.19 -17.08 19.02
CA TYR A 116 1.52 -17.63 18.78
C TYR A 116 1.50 -18.94 17.98
N HIS A 117 0.48 -19.80 18.22
CA HIS A 117 0.32 -21.04 17.46
C HIS A 117 0.11 -20.75 15.96
N GLN A 118 -0.78 -19.82 15.62
CA GLN A 118 -0.98 -19.42 14.22
C GLN A 118 0.30 -18.85 13.59
N LEU A 119 1.05 -18.03 14.31
CA LEU A 119 2.33 -17.51 13.81
C LEU A 119 3.33 -18.63 13.55
N ARG A 120 3.43 -19.61 14.45
CA ARG A 120 4.32 -20.78 14.28
C ARG A 120 3.89 -21.63 13.09
N ASP A 121 2.59 -21.84 12.92
CA ASP A 121 2.05 -22.62 11.80
C ASP A 121 2.32 -21.92 10.45
N ILE A 122 2.18 -20.58 10.40
CA ILE A 122 2.56 -19.77 9.25
C ILE A 122 4.05 -19.94 8.92
N GLN A 123 4.92 -19.90 9.94
CA GLN A 123 6.36 -20.08 9.75
C GLN A 123 6.70 -21.51 9.27
N ALA A 124 6.01 -22.52 9.80
CA ALA A 124 6.19 -23.90 9.36
C ALA A 124 5.77 -24.09 7.89
N HIS A 125 4.62 -23.55 7.51
CA HIS A 125 4.17 -23.54 6.11
C HIS A 125 5.12 -22.80 5.18
N TYR A 126 5.63 -21.63 5.59
CA TYR A 126 6.63 -20.89 4.82
C TYR A 126 7.89 -21.72 4.55
N LYS A 127 8.41 -22.39 5.58
CA LYS A 127 9.60 -23.25 5.45
C LYS A 127 9.37 -24.48 4.56
N MET A 128 8.15 -25.03 4.60
CA MET A 128 7.78 -26.23 3.84
C MET A 128 7.57 -25.91 2.35
N LEU A 129 6.82 -24.87 2.03
CA LEU A 129 6.40 -24.58 0.66
C LEU A 129 7.51 -23.97 -0.20
N ARG A 130 8.41 -23.17 0.37
CA ARG A 130 9.49 -22.42 -0.33
C ARG A 130 9.03 -21.76 -1.64
N HIS A 131 7.77 -21.34 -1.69
CA HIS A 131 7.16 -20.73 -2.88
C HIS A 131 7.36 -19.21 -2.86
N GLU A 132 7.65 -18.61 -4.02
CA GLU A 132 7.92 -17.18 -4.13
C GLU A 132 6.74 -16.29 -3.68
N ASP A 133 5.51 -16.67 -4.01
CA ASP A 133 4.31 -15.93 -3.58
C ASP A 133 4.10 -15.98 -2.06
N THR A 134 4.51 -17.07 -1.41
CA THR A 134 4.51 -17.20 0.05
C THR A 134 5.53 -16.24 0.66
N THR A 135 6.71 -16.13 0.03
CA THR A 135 7.74 -15.17 0.46
C THR A 135 7.25 -13.73 0.34
N LEU A 136 6.64 -13.38 -0.80
CA LEU A 136 6.06 -12.04 -0.99
C LEU A 136 4.94 -11.75 0.01
N TRP A 137 4.10 -12.76 0.32
CA TRP A 137 3.07 -12.61 1.35
C TRP A 137 3.69 -12.33 2.73
N MET A 138 4.79 -13.00 3.08
CA MET A 138 5.48 -12.76 4.35
C MET A 138 6.09 -11.35 4.38
N VAL A 139 6.73 -10.91 3.29
CA VAL A 139 7.26 -9.54 3.18
C VAL A 139 6.13 -8.52 3.35
N GLN A 140 4.99 -8.74 2.68
CA GLN A 140 3.84 -7.84 2.81
C GLN A 140 3.26 -7.82 4.23
N LEU A 141 3.26 -8.93 4.95
CA LEU A 141 2.83 -9.00 6.34
C LEU A 141 3.75 -8.17 7.24
N VAL A 142 5.07 -8.37 7.12
CA VAL A 142 6.07 -7.64 7.91
C VAL A 142 6.02 -6.13 7.61
N THR A 143 5.98 -5.77 6.33
CA THR A 143 5.89 -4.36 5.92
C THR A 143 4.59 -3.70 6.37
N ALA A 144 3.47 -4.44 6.44
CA ALA A 144 2.22 -3.91 7.00
C ALA A 144 2.36 -3.51 8.47
N PHE A 145 3.05 -4.31 9.29
CA PHE A 145 3.32 -3.94 10.69
C PHE A 145 4.22 -2.70 10.79
N LEU A 146 5.28 -2.65 9.99
CA LEU A 146 6.17 -1.50 9.98
C LEU A 146 5.48 -0.22 9.53
N LEU A 147 4.51 -0.32 8.60
CA LEU A 147 3.73 0.84 8.16
C LEU A 147 2.92 1.48 9.28
N PHE A 148 2.45 0.76 10.28
CA PHE A 148 1.81 1.38 11.45
C PHE A 148 2.75 2.35 12.17
N ILE A 149 4.05 2.03 12.21
CA ILE A 149 5.07 2.87 12.84
C ILE A 149 5.38 4.10 11.98
N PHE A 150 5.45 3.95 10.64
CA PHE A 150 5.88 5.01 9.74
C PHE A 150 4.72 5.89 9.22
N VAL A 151 3.60 5.27 8.81
CA VAL A 151 2.47 5.99 8.20
C VAL A 151 1.74 6.85 9.23
N PHE A 152 1.56 6.35 10.46
CA PHE A 152 0.80 7.09 11.47
C PHE A 152 1.40 8.46 11.79
N PRO A 153 2.70 8.60 12.15
CA PRO A 153 3.31 9.92 12.36
C PRO A 153 3.25 10.81 11.12
N HIS A 154 3.44 10.24 9.93
CA HIS A 154 3.35 10.96 8.66
C HIS A 154 1.96 11.59 8.48
N LEU A 155 0.89 10.78 8.59
CA LEU A 155 -0.48 11.27 8.44
C LEU A 155 -0.86 12.30 9.51
N VAL A 156 -0.46 12.07 10.75
CA VAL A 156 -0.68 13.03 11.85
C VAL A 156 0.00 14.35 11.53
N SER A 157 1.27 14.34 11.11
CA SER A 157 1.99 15.55 10.71
C SER A 157 1.28 16.30 9.59
N MET A 158 0.79 15.59 8.56
CA MET A 158 0.09 16.19 7.43
C MET A 158 -1.25 16.80 7.83
N LEU A 159 -2.00 16.20 8.76
CA LEU A 159 -3.28 16.71 9.22
C LEU A 159 -3.17 17.87 10.21
N THR A 160 -2.15 17.82 11.08
CA THR A 160 -1.98 18.82 12.15
C THR A 160 -1.17 20.04 11.75
N ASN A 161 -0.39 19.92 10.67
CA ASN A 161 0.44 21.01 10.15
C ASN A 161 0.14 21.32 8.67
N PRO A 162 -1.09 21.73 8.34
CA PRO A 162 -1.47 21.98 6.95
C PRO A 162 -0.73 23.15 6.30
N HIS A 163 -0.19 24.09 7.09
CA HIS A 163 0.66 25.16 6.59
C HIS A 163 2.10 24.72 6.27
N GLY A 164 2.47 23.50 6.60
CA GLY A 164 3.79 22.92 6.33
C GLY A 164 4.03 22.48 4.87
N PHE A 165 3.03 22.64 3.99
CA PHE A 165 3.15 22.34 2.56
C PHE A 165 3.87 23.44 1.82
N ASP A 166 5.17 23.39 1.85
CA ASP A 166 6.08 24.33 1.20
C ASP A 166 7.42 23.66 0.96
N VAL A 167 8.11 24.04 -0.10
CA VAL A 167 9.37 23.38 -0.51
C VAL A 167 10.42 23.42 0.58
N ASN A 168 10.63 24.59 1.21
CA ASN A 168 11.61 24.74 2.27
C ASN A 168 11.19 24.03 3.56
N LEU A 169 9.90 24.17 3.95
CA LEU A 169 9.37 23.55 5.17
C LEU A 169 9.36 22.03 5.07
N ILE A 170 9.05 21.45 3.90
CA ILE A 170 9.17 20.01 3.65
C ILE A 170 10.64 19.58 3.76
N GLY A 171 11.56 20.38 3.23
CA GLY A 171 13.00 20.16 3.37
C GLY A 171 13.44 20.14 4.82
N VAL A 172 13.09 21.14 5.61
CA VAL A 172 13.41 21.24 7.05
C VAL A 172 12.80 20.07 7.82
N HIS A 173 11.54 19.71 7.52
CA HIS A 173 10.91 18.54 8.13
C HIS A 173 11.68 17.24 7.82
N THR A 174 12.12 17.07 6.57
CA THR A 174 12.90 15.89 6.14
C THR A 174 14.27 15.85 6.82
N TYR A 175 14.92 17.02 6.99
CA TYR A 175 16.19 17.14 7.70
C TYR A 175 16.07 16.70 9.16
N HIS A 176 15.10 17.22 9.91
CA HIS A 176 14.87 16.87 11.31
C HIS A 176 14.37 15.44 11.50
N THR A 177 13.60 14.90 10.55
CA THR A 177 13.17 13.50 10.55
C THR A 177 14.35 12.54 10.35
N GLY A 178 15.32 12.96 9.54
CA GLY A 178 16.54 12.21 9.24
C GLY A 178 16.39 11.22 8.08
N MET A 179 17.49 11.08 7.33
CA MET A 179 17.53 10.23 6.12
C MET A 179 17.24 8.76 6.38
N LEU A 180 17.71 8.21 7.51
CA LEU A 180 17.50 6.80 7.84
C LEU A 180 16.01 6.47 8.01
N TRP A 181 15.28 7.34 8.75
CA TRP A 181 13.83 7.19 8.94
C TRP A 181 13.08 7.31 7.61
N THR A 182 13.40 8.36 6.85
CA THR A 182 12.75 8.64 5.56
C THR A 182 12.99 7.50 4.56
N PHE A 183 14.23 6.99 4.48
CA PHE A 183 14.58 5.85 3.62
C PHE A 183 13.87 4.56 4.06
N ALA A 184 13.85 4.25 5.37
CA ALA A 184 13.15 3.08 5.88
C ALA A 184 11.65 3.14 5.58
N PHE A 185 11.02 4.30 5.79
CA PHE A 185 9.62 4.52 5.44
C PHE A 185 9.35 4.32 3.94
N LEU A 186 10.18 4.89 3.09
CA LEU A 186 10.10 4.74 1.62
C LEU A 186 10.15 3.26 1.22
N VAL A 187 11.17 2.52 1.65
CA VAL A 187 11.36 1.10 1.28
C VAL A 187 10.18 0.25 1.75
N VAL A 188 9.72 0.45 2.98
CA VAL A 188 8.59 -0.29 3.55
C VAL A 188 7.31 0.00 2.76
N THR A 189 7.06 1.26 2.42
CA THR A 189 5.85 1.67 1.68
C THR A 189 5.84 1.13 0.27
N GLU A 190 6.96 1.25 -0.46
CA GLU A 190 7.06 0.79 -1.85
C GLU A 190 6.94 -0.74 -1.96
N LEU A 191 7.61 -1.48 -1.09
CA LEU A 191 7.49 -2.93 -1.07
C LEU A 191 6.07 -3.37 -0.72
N HIS A 192 5.45 -2.76 0.29
CA HIS A 192 4.08 -3.08 0.67
C HIS A 192 3.09 -2.79 -0.46
N GLY A 193 3.19 -1.62 -1.06
CA GLY A 193 2.32 -1.17 -2.13
C GLY A 193 2.44 -2.04 -3.39
N MET A 194 3.65 -2.25 -3.88
CA MET A 194 3.87 -3.00 -5.13
C MET A 194 3.55 -4.49 -4.97
N ILE A 195 3.95 -5.13 -3.87
CA ILE A 195 3.56 -6.51 -3.57
C ILE A 195 2.03 -6.60 -3.40
N GLY A 196 1.42 -5.60 -2.76
CA GLY A 196 -0.03 -5.51 -2.60
C GLY A 196 -0.77 -5.44 -3.94
N LEU A 197 -0.33 -4.59 -4.85
CA LEU A 197 -0.89 -4.47 -6.21
C LEU A 197 -0.69 -5.76 -7.03
N TYR A 198 0.50 -6.38 -6.97
CA TYR A 198 0.73 -7.68 -7.57
C TYR A 198 -0.30 -8.72 -7.09
N ARG A 199 -0.45 -8.85 -5.77
CA ARG A 199 -1.37 -9.84 -5.17
C ARG A 199 -2.83 -9.53 -5.48
N LEU A 200 -3.17 -8.25 -5.59
CA LEU A 200 -4.50 -7.81 -5.99
C LEU A 200 -4.79 -8.21 -7.44
N ALA A 201 -3.83 -7.98 -8.33
CA ALA A 201 -3.93 -8.35 -9.74
C ALA A 201 -4.10 -9.87 -9.91
N VAL A 202 -3.35 -10.68 -9.15
CA VAL A 202 -3.50 -12.15 -9.13
C VAL A 202 -4.85 -12.57 -8.55
N LYS A 203 -5.32 -11.91 -7.48
CA LYS A 203 -6.60 -12.23 -6.83
C LYS A 203 -7.79 -12.03 -7.76
N TRP A 204 -7.76 -10.95 -8.55
CA TRP A 204 -8.86 -10.58 -9.45
C TRP A 204 -8.64 -11.06 -10.89
N ASP A 205 -7.57 -11.83 -11.13
CA ASP A 205 -7.21 -12.41 -12.43
C ASP A 205 -7.16 -11.37 -13.57
N ILE A 206 -6.66 -10.16 -13.28
CA ILE A 206 -6.72 -9.00 -14.18
C ILE A 206 -5.82 -9.18 -15.41
N PHE A 207 -4.78 -10.02 -15.34
CA PHE A 207 -3.74 -10.16 -16.37
C PHE A 207 -3.63 -11.55 -16.99
N THR A 208 -4.62 -12.42 -16.82
CA THR A 208 -4.65 -13.72 -17.52
C THR A 208 -5.06 -13.51 -18.97
N LYS A 209 -4.08 -13.64 -19.88
CA LYS A 209 -4.26 -13.33 -21.31
C LYS A 209 -5.25 -14.24 -22.04
N ASN A 210 -5.43 -15.47 -21.60
CA ASN A 210 -6.36 -16.42 -22.21
C ASN A 210 -7.04 -17.28 -21.15
N PRO A 211 -8.27 -16.95 -20.72
CA PRO A 211 -9.03 -17.75 -19.78
C PRO A 211 -9.41 -19.15 -20.30
N GLU A 212 -9.41 -19.34 -21.63
CA GLU A 212 -9.76 -20.62 -22.28
C GLU A 212 -8.58 -21.61 -22.37
N THR A 213 -7.34 -21.13 -22.27
CA THR A 213 -6.17 -22.02 -22.22
C THR A 213 -5.83 -22.31 -20.77
N ASP A 214 -6.39 -23.40 -20.25
CA ASP A 214 -6.15 -23.90 -18.88
C ASP A 214 -4.77 -24.59 -18.75
N ILE A 215 -3.75 -23.98 -19.36
CA ILE A 215 -2.38 -24.45 -19.29
C ILE A 215 -1.78 -23.82 -18.03
N ILE A 216 -1.65 -24.62 -16.97
CA ILE A 216 -1.07 -24.22 -15.67
C ILE A 216 0.29 -23.53 -15.86
N ASP A 217 1.10 -23.99 -16.81
CA ASP A 217 2.41 -23.43 -17.12
C ASP A 217 2.34 -21.99 -17.65
N GLN A 218 1.34 -21.67 -18.49
CA GLN A 218 1.14 -20.30 -19.00
C GLN A 218 0.76 -19.35 -17.87
N ARG A 219 -0.16 -19.73 -16.99
CA ARG A 219 -0.56 -18.96 -15.81
C ARG A 219 0.61 -18.69 -14.88
N ASN A 220 1.46 -19.68 -14.64
CA ASN A 220 2.65 -19.52 -13.80
C ASN A 220 3.66 -18.57 -14.44
N SER A 221 3.83 -18.63 -15.77
CA SER A 221 4.70 -17.71 -16.53
C SER A 221 4.19 -16.28 -16.47
N ASP A 222 2.89 -16.06 -16.66
CA ASP A 222 2.26 -14.73 -16.62
C ASP A 222 2.37 -14.09 -15.22
N ARG A 223 2.16 -14.88 -14.17
CA ARG A 223 2.36 -14.45 -12.77
C ARG A 223 3.82 -14.10 -12.47
N ALA A 224 4.76 -14.90 -12.97
CA ALA A 224 6.19 -14.63 -12.79
C ALA A 224 6.61 -13.34 -13.53
N GLY A 225 6.10 -13.10 -14.73
CA GLY A 225 6.29 -11.87 -15.48
C GLY A 225 5.76 -10.65 -14.72
N LEU A 226 4.50 -10.71 -14.28
CA LEU A 226 3.86 -9.63 -13.51
C LEU A 226 4.62 -9.32 -12.22
N ARG A 227 5.03 -10.36 -11.48
CA ARG A 227 5.82 -10.19 -10.24
C ARG A 227 7.13 -9.46 -10.50
N LYS A 228 7.89 -9.88 -11.52
CA LYS A 228 9.16 -9.23 -11.89
C LYS A 228 8.94 -7.77 -12.27
N THR A 229 7.89 -7.47 -13.04
CA THR A 229 7.53 -6.10 -13.42
C THR A 229 7.22 -5.25 -12.18
N MET A 230 6.39 -5.74 -11.26
CA MET A 230 6.03 -5.00 -10.05
C MET A 230 7.23 -4.76 -9.12
N LEU A 231 8.11 -5.76 -8.97
CA LEU A 231 9.34 -5.59 -8.18
C LEU A 231 10.34 -4.64 -8.86
N PHE A 232 10.41 -4.65 -10.19
CA PHE A 232 11.22 -3.69 -10.93
C PHE A 232 10.70 -2.25 -10.75
N ILE A 233 9.38 -2.06 -10.84
CA ILE A 233 8.76 -0.75 -10.57
C ILE A 233 9.03 -0.31 -9.13
N ALA A 234 8.90 -1.22 -8.15
CA ALA A 234 9.25 -0.91 -6.75
C ALA A 234 10.71 -0.43 -6.62
N LEU A 235 11.64 -1.10 -7.27
CA LEU A 235 13.06 -0.69 -7.26
C LEU A 235 13.25 0.70 -7.86
N LEU A 236 12.63 0.99 -9.02
CA LEU A 236 12.69 2.31 -9.63
C LEU A 236 12.12 3.40 -8.72
N MET A 237 10.98 3.14 -8.08
CA MET A 237 10.36 4.08 -7.15
C MET A 237 11.20 4.30 -5.89
N ILE A 238 11.85 3.25 -5.36
CA ILE A 238 12.79 3.37 -4.24
C ILE A 238 13.99 4.22 -4.63
N ILE A 239 14.56 4.02 -5.81
CA ILE A 239 15.69 4.83 -6.30
C ILE A 239 15.26 6.30 -6.44
N CYS A 240 14.17 6.56 -7.16
CA CYS A 240 13.64 7.91 -7.38
C CYS A 240 13.29 8.59 -6.05
N GLY A 241 12.60 7.89 -5.16
CA GLY A 241 12.25 8.41 -3.83
C GLY A 241 13.46 8.68 -2.94
N THR A 242 14.52 7.86 -3.04
CA THR A 242 15.77 8.09 -2.31
C THR A 242 16.45 9.38 -2.76
N LEU A 243 16.51 9.61 -4.09
CA LEU A 243 17.04 10.85 -4.66
C LEU A 243 16.19 12.05 -4.21
N THR A 244 14.86 11.91 -4.21
CA THR A 244 13.92 12.94 -3.74
C THR A 244 14.12 13.25 -2.26
N ALA A 245 14.24 12.24 -1.42
CA ALA A 245 14.51 12.40 0.01
C ALA A 245 15.85 13.11 0.25
N TRP A 246 16.88 12.73 -0.49
CA TRP A 246 18.19 13.39 -0.44
C TRP A 246 18.11 14.86 -0.83
N LYS A 247 17.37 15.19 -1.91
CA LYS A 247 17.18 16.58 -2.37
C LYS A 247 16.46 17.40 -1.30
N ASN A 248 15.38 16.88 -0.73
CA ASN A 248 14.65 17.55 0.36
C ASN A 248 15.52 17.72 1.60
N TYR A 249 16.27 16.68 1.98
CA TYR A 249 17.22 16.75 3.09
C TYR A 249 18.26 17.87 2.89
N SER A 250 18.83 17.98 1.68
CA SER A 250 19.80 19.04 1.34
C SER A 250 19.18 20.43 1.42
N ILE A 251 17.92 20.60 0.93
CA ILE A 251 17.19 21.86 1.07
C ILE A 251 17.00 22.21 2.56
N GLY A 252 16.62 21.23 3.38
CA GLY A 252 16.46 21.45 4.81
C GLY A 252 17.76 21.82 5.52
N ALA A 253 18.86 21.15 5.18
CA ALA A 253 20.17 21.47 5.73
C ALA A 253 20.57 22.93 5.42
N GLU A 254 20.41 23.38 4.16
CA GLU A 254 20.65 24.76 3.76
C GLU A 254 19.83 25.76 4.59
N GLN A 255 18.54 25.47 4.85
CA GLN A 255 17.65 26.34 5.63
C GLN A 255 18.05 26.39 7.13
N VAL A 256 18.40 25.25 7.70
CA VAL A 256 18.83 25.16 9.11
C VAL A 256 20.16 25.90 9.30
N GLU A 257 21.14 25.67 8.43
CA GLU A 257 22.45 26.35 8.48
C GLU A 257 22.34 27.89 8.32
N ALA A 258 21.36 28.33 7.50
CA ALA A 258 21.08 29.74 7.32
C ALA A 258 20.24 30.37 8.47
N GLY A 259 19.74 29.59 9.41
CA GLY A 259 18.81 30.05 10.45
C GLY A 259 17.43 30.46 9.90
N GLN A 260 17.01 29.89 8.77
CA GLN A 260 15.79 30.24 8.02
C GLN A 260 14.76 29.11 8.03
N GLU A 261 14.68 28.32 9.09
CA GLU A 261 13.82 27.12 9.16
C GLU A 261 12.32 27.40 8.96
N ALA A 262 11.84 28.58 9.30
CA ALA A 262 10.43 28.98 9.13
C ALA A 262 10.18 29.74 7.83
N THR A 263 11.19 29.90 6.94
CA THR A 263 11.07 30.73 5.73
C THR A 263 10.46 29.91 4.59
N ARG A 264 9.31 30.37 4.09
CA ARG A 264 8.66 29.76 2.93
C ARG A 264 9.43 30.03 1.65
N TYR A 265 9.34 29.08 0.72
CA TYR A 265 9.94 29.21 -0.60
C TYR A 265 9.19 30.23 -1.46
N VAL A 266 9.93 31.11 -2.10
CA VAL A 266 9.38 32.08 -3.07
C VAL A 266 9.71 31.62 -4.48
N ILE A 267 8.67 31.41 -5.29
CA ILE A 267 8.84 30.99 -6.69
C ILE A 267 9.54 32.10 -7.47
N THR A 268 10.53 31.73 -8.27
CA THR A 268 11.30 32.66 -9.11
C THR A 268 10.39 33.48 -10.01
N GLU A 269 10.68 34.78 -10.12
CA GLU A 269 9.89 35.67 -10.98
C GLU A 269 9.88 35.16 -12.43
N GLY A 270 8.68 35.10 -13.03
CA GLY A 270 8.45 34.52 -14.34
C GLY A 270 8.17 33.01 -14.38
N ASN A 271 8.42 32.28 -13.30
CA ASN A 271 8.14 30.85 -13.21
C ASN A 271 6.83 30.52 -12.47
N ASN A 272 6.18 31.53 -11.88
CA ASN A 272 4.93 31.33 -11.16
C ASN A 272 3.76 31.23 -12.15
N TRP A 273 3.03 30.10 -12.10
CA TRP A 273 1.90 29.84 -13.01
C TRP A 273 0.66 30.70 -12.73
N TYR A 274 0.61 31.36 -11.59
CA TYR A 274 -0.54 32.10 -11.08
C TYR A 274 -0.32 33.63 -10.97
N LYS A 275 0.78 34.11 -11.57
CA LYS A 275 1.10 35.55 -11.63
C LYS A 275 1.20 36.06 -13.05
#